data_c725d9621a7e520955ec92ed9f5b85ac
#
_entry.id   c725d9621a7e520955ec92ed9f5b85ac
#
_cell.length_a   1.000
_cell.length_b   1.000
_cell.length_c   1.000
_cell.angle_alpha   90.00
_cell.angle_beta   90.00
_cell.angle_gamma   90.00
#
_symmetry.space_group_name_H-M   'P 1'
#
loop_
_entity.id
_entity.type
_entity.pdbx_description
1 polymer ?
#
loop_
_entity_poly.entity_id
_entity_poly.type
_entity_poly.pdbx_seq_one_letter_code
_entity_poly.pdbx_strand_id
1 'polypeptide(L)'
;MKKKYDVGILGVWFGCNYGSIATYYSLYYAIKNMGKSVLMIHRPYLDHFEEASMEDRHSLRFARAHYDISPAYHVDEIGKLNDVCDAFVLGADQLWKYNVTKIFGHSYFLDFVNRKNKKISYATSFGTDRFKAPKEYMWKAVKCLRRMNYVSVREKVNVNMCEKLLGIRAEHVLDPVLLCESNCLGDIANESDRKVKLHCSLYT
;
A
#
# COMPACT_ATOMS: atom_id res chain seq x y z
N MET A 1 -23.71 -6.28 -10.89
CA MET A 1 -22.63 -6.80 -11.77
C MET A 1 -21.52 -7.39 -10.91
N LYS A 2 -20.92 -8.50 -11.32
CA LYS A 2 -19.73 -9.07 -10.65
C LYS A 2 -18.54 -8.15 -10.95
N LYS A 3 -17.80 -7.76 -9.91
CA LYS A 3 -16.61 -6.94 -10.06
C LYS A 3 -15.46 -7.74 -10.68
N LYS A 4 -14.52 -7.05 -11.32
CA LYS A 4 -13.42 -7.69 -12.05
C LYS A 4 -12.36 -8.27 -11.10
N TYR A 5 -12.16 -7.63 -9.94
CA TYR A 5 -11.16 -8.04 -8.93
C TYR A 5 -11.78 -8.16 -7.54
N ASP A 6 -11.32 -9.15 -6.78
CA ASP A 6 -11.68 -9.30 -5.36
C ASP A 6 -11.03 -8.20 -4.51
N VAL A 7 -9.76 -7.86 -4.80
CA VAL A 7 -8.96 -6.94 -3.98
C VAL A 7 -8.18 -5.95 -4.84
N GLY A 8 -8.26 -4.66 -4.49
CA GLY A 8 -7.37 -3.62 -4.98
C GLY A 8 -6.35 -3.24 -3.90
N ILE A 9 -5.05 -3.25 -4.20
CA ILE A 9 -3.98 -2.83 -3.28
C ILE A 9 -3.54 -1.42 -3.64
N LEU A 10 -3.67 -0.48 -2.70
CA LEU A 10 -3.13 0.88 -2.82
C LEU A 10 -1.89 1.04 -1.95
N GLY A 11 -0.82 1.57 -2.54
CA GLY A 11 0.44 1.79 -1.82
C GLY A 11 1.48 2.55 -2.62
N VAL A 12 2.71 2.61 -2.09
CA VAL A 12 3.85 3.33 -2.71
C VAL A 12 4.84 2.39 -3.40
N TRP A 13 4.32 1.43 -4.14
CA TRP A 13 5.10 0.40 -4.84
C TRP A 13 5.90 0.91 -6.06
N PHE A 14 5.65 2.13 -6.49
CA PHE A 14 6.20 2.78 -7.68
C PHE A 14 7.47 3.61 -7.42
N GLY A 15 8.02 3.55 -6.21
CA GLY A 15 9.24 4.26 -5.84
C GLY A 15 10.53 3.60 -6.32
N CYS A 16 11.68 4.20 -6.01
CA CYS A 16 13.00 3.63 -6.32
C CYS A 16 13.54 2.71 -5.21
N ASN A 17 12.73 2.41 -4.21
CA ASN A 17 13.11 1.61 -3.06
C ASN A 17 12.85 0.12 -3.32
N TYR A 18 13.88 -0.70 -3.35
CA TYR A 18 13.76 -2.15 -3.50
C TYR A 18 12.98 -2.81 -2.36
N GLY A 19 13.06 -2.26 -1.15
CA GLY A 19 12.27 -2.73 -0.02
C GLY A 19 10.76 -2.62 -0.28
N SER A 20 10.32 -1.52 -0.91
CA SER A 20 8.91 -1.37 -1.31
C SER A 20 8.50 -2.43 -2.34
N ILE A 21 9.36 -2.75 -3.31
CA ILE A 21 9.08 -3.80 -4.29
C ILE A 21 8.84 -5.13 -3.57
N ALA A 22 9.77 -5.54 -2.70
CA ALA A 22 9.65 -6.79 -1.95
C ALA A 22 8.39 -6.81 -1.08
N THR A 23 8.12 -5.73 -0.34
CA THR A 23 6.94 -5.61 0.54
C THR A 23 5.62 -5.75 -0.24
N TYR A 24 5.48 -5.02 -1.35
CA TYR A 24 4.22 -5.06 -2.12
C TYR A 24 4.07 -6.34 -2.92
N TYR A 25 5.16 -6.93 -3.39
CA TYR A 25 5.12 -8.23 -4.04
C TYR A 25 4.67 -9.32 -3.06
N SER A 26 5.24 -9.32 -1.86
CA SER A 26 4.85 -10.27 -0.82
C SER A 26 3.37 -10.15 -0.44
N LEU A 27 2.86 -8.92 -0.31
CA LEU A 27 1.43 -8.69 -0.04
C LEU A 27 0.55 -9.16 -1.18
N TYR A 28 0.90 -8.83 -2.42
CA TYR A 28 0.19 -9.24 -3.63
C TYR A 28 0.14 -10.77 -3.72
N TYR A 29 1.28 -11.42 -3.56
CA TYR A 29 1.43 -12.86 -3.63
C TYR A 29 0.65 -13.57 -2.52
N ALA A 30 0.73 -13.08 -1.28
CA ALA A 30 -0.03 -13.63 -0.16
C ALA A 30 -1.55 -13.61 -0.42
N ILE A 31 -2.08 -12.50 -0.96
CA ILE A 31 -3.51 -12.39 -1.27
C ILE A 31 -3.88 -13.30 -2.47
N LYS A 32 -3.03 -13.41 -3.48
CA LYS A 32 -3.24 -14.35 -4.60
C LYS A 32 -3.24 -15.79 -4.15
N ASN A 33 -2.39 -16.18 -3.22
CA ASN A 33 -2.36 -17.53 -2.66
C ASN A 33 -3.62 -17.88 -1.85
N MET A 34 -4.38 -16.87 -1.40
CA MET A 34 -5.72 -17.07 -0.85
C MET A 34 -6.80 -17.30 -1.92
N GLY A 35 -6.40 -17.45 -3.20
CA GLY A 35 -7.33 -17.65 -4.32
C GLY A 35 -8.07 -16.37 -4.74
N LYS A 36 -7.55 -15.18 -4.43
CA LYS A 36 -8.17 -13.90 -4.77
C LYS A 36 -7.56 -13.28 -6.02
N SER A 37 -8.41 -12.68 -6.83
CA SER A 37 -7.96 -11.81 -7.92
C SER A 37 -7.55 -10.45 -7.37
N VAL A 38 -6.35 -9.97 -7.75
CA VAL A 38 -5.72 -8.78 -7.16
C VAL A 38 -5.38 -7.77 -8.23
N LEU A 39 -5.73 -6.50 -7.99
CA LEU A 39 -5.36 -5.35 -8.80
C LEU A 39 -4.40 -4.45 -8.00
N MET A 40 -3.22 -4.17 -8.54
CA MET A 40 -2.36 -3.12 -8.00
C MET A 40 -2.85 -1.76 -8.46
N ILE A 41 -3.24 -0.92 -7.52
CA ILE A 41 -3.77 0.40 -7.83
C ILE A 41 -2.61 1.34 -8.12
N HIS A 42 -2.63 1.94 -9.33
CA HIS A 42 -1.64 2.94 -9.70
C HIS A 42 -1.72 4.17 -8.77
N ARG A 43 -0.57 4.83 -8.57
CA ARG A 43 -0.52 6.08 -7.83
C ARG A 43 -1.54 7.08 -8.38
N PRO A 44 -2.40 7.67 -7.55
CA PRO A 44 -3.26 8.78 -8.01
C PRO A 44 -2.38 9.97 -8.42
N TYR A 45 -2.87 10.80 -9.31
CA TYR A 45 -2.20 12.04 -9.71
C TYR A 45 -3.10 13.26 -9.44
N LEU A 46 -2.52 14.46 -9.47
CA LEU A 46 -3.21 15.73 -9.17
C LEU A 46 -3.52 16.48 -10.47
N ASP A 47 -2.53 17.08 -11.12
CA ASP A 47 -2.77 17.97 -12.25
C ASP A 47 -2.46 17.31 -13.60
N HIS A 48 -1.21 16.97 -13.82
CA HIS A 48 -0.73 16.26 -15.00
C HIS A 48 0.04 15.03 -14.60
N PHE A 49 -0.35 13.90 -15.16
CA PHE A 49 0.37 12.66 -14.94
C PHE A 49 1.43 12.49 -16.02
N GLU A 50 2.68 12.70 -15.66
CA GLU A 50 3.82 12.42 -16.51
C GLU A 50 4.19 10.93 -16.38
N GLU A 51 3.50 10.07 -17.11
CA GLU A 51 3.82 8.64 -17.14
C GLU A 51 5.24 8.40 -17.64
N ALA A 52 5.68 9.18 -18.63
CA ALA A 52 7.01 9.11 -19.20
C ALA A 52 8.13 9.29 -18.16
N SER A 53 7.94 10.14 -17.16
CA SER A 53 8.94 10.34 -16.08
C SER A 53 9.08 9.12 -15.15
N MET A 54 8.16 8.17 -15.23
CA MET A 54 8.14 6.95 -14.42
C MET A 54 8.53 5.70 -15.20
N GLU A 55 8.54 5.73 -16.54
CA GLU A 55 8.75 4.55 -17.39
C GLU A 55 10.10 3.87 -17.15
N ASP A 56 11.16 4.64 -16.89
CA ASP A 56 12.51 4.11 -16.62
C ASP A 56 12.70 3.55 -15.21
N ARG A 57 11.70 3.69 -14.33
CA ARG A 57 11.83 3.17 -12.97
C ARG A 57 11.77 1.65 -12.95
N HIS A 58 12.77 1.03 -12.31
CA HIS A 58 12.82 -0.42 -12.15
C HIS A 58 11.56 -0.99 -11.45
N SER A 59 10.96 -0.25 -10.52
CA SER A 59 9.72 -0.63 -9.85
C SER A 59 8.52 -0.74 -10.81
N LEU A 60 8.41 0.17 -11.78
CA LEU A 60 7.32 0.12 -12.75
C LEU A 60 7.54 -1.01 -13.77
N ARG A 61 8.78 -1.24 -14.22
CA ARG A 61 9.12 -2.39 -15.07
C ARG A 61 8.80 -3.70 -14.36
N PHE A 62 9.20 -3.82 -13.10
CA PHE A 62 8.87 -4.98 -12.27
C PHE A 62 7.35 -5.15 -12.14
N ALA A 63 6.63 -4.08 -11.81
CA ALA A 63 5.19 -4.13 -11.62
C ALA A 63 4.46 -4.57 -12.89
N ARG A 64 4.86 -4.07 -14.08
CA ARG A 64 4.28 -4.48 -15.38
C ARG A 64 4.51 -5.96 -15.70
N ALA A 65 5.60 -6.56 -15.21
CA ALA A 65 5.89 -7.97 -15.42
C ALA A 65 5.09 -8.88 -14.47
N HIS A 66 4.76 -8.42 -13.25
CA HIS A 66 4.24 -9.29 -12.19
C HIS A 66 2.82 -8.99 -11.72
N TYR A 67 2.25 -7.81 -12.05
CA TYR A 67 0.95 -7.38 -11.54
C TYR A 67 -0.05 -7.04 -12.62
N ASP A 68 -1.32 -7.28 -12.33
CA ASP A 68 -2.40 -6.53 -12.96
C ASP A 68 -2.43 -5.13 -12.34
N ILE A 69 -2.22 -4.08 -13.16
CA ILE A 69 -2.13 -2.68 -12.70
C ILE A 69 -3.36 -1.91 -13.21
N SER A 70 -3.95 -1.07 -12.36
CA SER A 70 -5.00 -0.15 -12.79
C SER A 70 -4.45 0.96 -13.69
N PRO A 71 -5.29 1.59 -14.51
CA PRO A 71 -4.95 2.90 -15.05
C PRO A 71 -4.60 3.88 -13.91
N ALA A 72 -3.78 4.88 -14.23
CA ALA A 72 -3.60 6.02 -13.34
C ALA A 72 -4.88 6.86 -13.34
N TYR A 73 -5.37 7.23 -12.16
CA TYR A 73 -6.55 8.07 -11.98
C TYR A 73 -6.16 9.38 -11.32
N HIS A 74 -6.81 10.47 -11.73
CA HIS A 74 -6.80 11.69 -10.94
C HIS A 74 -7.39 11.42 -9.55
N VAL A 75 -6.95 12.16 -8.53
CA VAL A 75 -7.43 11.95 -7.14
C VAL A 75 -8.95 12.03 -7.02
N ASP A 76 -9.61 12.85 -7.84
CA ASP A 76 -11.08 12.97 -7.86
C ASP A 76 -11.77 11.82 -8.59
N GLU A 77 -11.04 11.05 -9.39
CA GLU A 77 -11.56 9.97 -10.21
C GLU A 77 -11.26 8.57 -9.67
N ILE A 78 -10.36 8.46 -8.70
CA ILE A 78 -9.94 7.17 -8.10
C ILE A 78 -11.15 6.38 -7.57
N GLY A 79 -12.22 7.06 -7.25
CA GLY A 79 -13.50 6.48 -6.86
C GLY A 79 -14.12 5.52 -7.89
N LYS A 80 -13.74 5.60 -9.18
CA LYS A 80 -14.15 4.66 -10.25
C LYS A 80 -13.73 3.21 -9.93
N LEU A 81 -12.68 3.03 -9.15
CA LEU A 81 -12.23 1.70 -8.70
C LEU A 81 -13.25 0.96 -7.83
N ASN A 82 -14.21 1.67 -7.25
CA ASN A 82 -15.29 1.05 -6.47
C ASN A 82 -16.15 0.08 -7.28
N ASP A 83 -16.22 0.24 -8.57
CA ASP A 83 -16.97 -0.66 -9.46
C ASP A 83 -16.09 -1.79 -10.01
N VAL A 84 -14.78 -1.72 -9.76
CA VAL A 84 -13.77 -2.68 -10.23
C VAL A 84 -13.38 -3.68 -9.16
N CYS A 85 -13.26 -3.24 -7.88
CA CYS A 85 -12.81 -4.06 -6.76
C CYS A 85 -13.88 -4.21 -5.68
N ASP A 86 -13.95 -5.40 -5.04
CA ASP A 86 -14.84 -5.65 -3.91
C ASP A 86 -14.26 -5.16 -2.58
N ALA A 87 -12.97 -5.29 -2.41
CA ALA A 87 -12.23 -4.85 -1.24
C ALA A 87 -11.02 -3.99 -1.62
N PHE A 88 -10.61 -3.12 -0.70
CA PHE A 88 -9.41 -2.31 -0.84
C PHE A 88 -8.48 -2.56 0.33
N VAL A 89 -7.24 -2.89 0.03
CA VAL A 89 -6.17 -3.05 1.01
C VAL A 89 -5.20 -1.88 0.84
N LEU A 90 -5.07 -1.10 1.89
CA LEU A 90 -4.00 -0.14 2.02
C LEU A 90 -2.80 -0.89 2.58
N GLY A 91 -1.82 -1.11 1.75
CA GLY A 91 -0.72 -2.02 2.09
C GLY A 91 0.53 -1.32 2.51
N ALA A 92 1.29 -2.05 3.21
CA ALA A 92 2.39 -1.77 4.10
C ALA A 92 3.33 -0.65 3.63
N ASP A 93 3.58 0.27 4.44
CA ASP A 93 4.61 1.31 4.43
C ASP A 93 4.12 2.55 5.21
N GLN A 94 4.91 3.64 5.24
CA GLN A 94 4.61 4.89 5.93
C GLN A 94 3.52 5.73 5.24
N LEU A 95 2.41 5.08 4.86
CA LEU A 95 1.33 5.70 4.09
C LEU A 95 0.51 6.72 4.89
N TRP A 96 0.58 6.65 6.23
CA TRP A 96 -0.08 7.62 7.12
C TRP A 96 0.85 8.71 7.64
N LYS A 97 2.09 8.76 7.13
CA LYS A 97 3.00 9.86 7.42
C LYS A 97 2.60 11.09 6.59
N TYR A 98 2.10 12.13 7.27
CA TYR A 98 1.53 13.33 6.64
C TYR A 98 2.40 13.93 5.53
N ASN A 99 3.69 14.12 5.79
CA ASN A 99 4.60 14.74 4.81
C ASN A 99 4.85 13.88 3.55
N VAL A 100 4.52 12.59 3.59
CA VAL A 100 4.70 11.67 2.45
C VAL A 100 3.46 11.67 1.55
N THR A 101 2.27 11.70 2.13
CA THR A 101 1.03 11.43 1.39
C THR A 101 0.04 12.61 1.35
N LYS A 102 0.32 13.71 2.05
CA LYS A 102 -0.57 14.88 2.13
C LYS A 102 -1.03 15.44 0.78
N ILE A 103 -0.17 15.35 -0.24
CA ILE A 103 -0.49 15.82 -1.60
C ILE A 103 -1.64 15.04 -2.25
N PHE A 104 -1.89 13.81 -1.83
CA PHE A 104 -2.97 12.96 -2.32
C PHE A 104 -4.23 13.07 -1.45
N GLY A 105 -4.36 14.12 -0.65
CA GLY A 105 -5.48 14.30 0.26
C GLY A 105 -5.60 13.15 1.27
N HIS A 106 -6.74 12.47 1.29
CA HIS A 106 -7.01 11.32 2.16
C HIS A 106 -7.13 10.00 1.39
N SER A 107 -6.67 9.93 0.14
CA SER A 107 -6.73 8.70 -0.66
C SER A 107 -6.01 7.53 0.03
N TYR A 108 -4.91 7.81 0.73
CA TYR A 108 -4.20 6.82 1.56
C TYR A 108 -4.86 6.55 2.93
N PHE A 109 -6.08 7.01 3.12
CA PHE A 109 -7.00 6.59 4.16
C PHE A 109 -8.25 5.94 3.57
N LEU A 110 -8.23 5.61 2.27
CA LEU A 110 -9.34 5.00 1.53
C LEU A 110 -10.63 5.82 1.62
N ASP A 111 -10.53 7.15 1.60
CA ASP A 111 -11.67 8.07 1.67
C ASP A 111 -12.61 7.94 0.47
N PHE A 112 -12.06 7.63 -0.72
CA PHE A 112 -12.79 7.41 -1.96
C PHE A 112 -13.60 6.11 -1.97
N VAL A 113 -13.34 5.18 -1.04
CA VAL A 113 -13.96 3.86 -1.04
C VAL A 113 -15.37 3.92 -0.46
N ASN A 114 -16.34 3.40 -1.21
CA ASN A 114 -17.76 3.34 -0.85
C ASN A 114 -18.01 2.48 0.39
N ARG A 115 -19.17 2.66 1.04
CA ARG A 115 -19.58 1.86 2.21
C ARG A 115 -19.77 0.37 1.92
N LYS A 116 -20.22 0.02 0.71
CA LYS A 116 -20.43 -1.36 0.27
C LYS A 116 -19.14 -2.17 0.09
N ASN A 117 -18.02 -1.48 -0.10
CA ASN A 117 -16.73 -2.11 -0.37
C ASN A 117 -15.93 -2.21 0.94
N LYS A 118 -15.23 -3.32 1.13
CA LYS A 118 -14.38 -3.51 2.31
C LYS A 118 -13.13 -2.64 2.25
N LYS A 119 -12.71 -2.12 3.40
CA LYS A 119 -11.54 -1.28 3.61
C LYS A 119 -10.67 -1.89 4.67
N ILE A 120 -9.44 -2.19 4.31
CA ILE A 120 -8.49 -2.86 5.20
C ILE A 120 -7.17 -2.10 5.14
N SER A 121 -6.54 -1.84 6.26
CA SER A 121 -5.12 -1.51 6.27
C SER A 121 -4.31 -2.71 6.75
N TYR A 122 -3.24 -3.02 6.04
CA TYR A 122 -2.32 -4.09 6.40
C TYR A 122 -0.92 -3.54 6.63
N ALA A 123 -0.40 -3.68 7.85
CA ALA A 123 0.93 -3.24 8.26
C ALA A 123 1.26 -1.78 7.88
N THR A 124 0.26 -0.90 7.87
CA THR A 124 0.43 0.51 7.52
C THR A 124 1.11 1.25 8.68
N SER A 125 1.95 2.24 8.36
CA SER A 125 2.74 2.96 9.36
C SER A 125 2.48 4.46 9.31
N PHE A 126 2.54 5.11 10.48
CA PHE A 126 2.63 6.58 10.60
C PHE A 126 4.07 7.10 10.48
N GLY A 127 5.06 6.19 10.46
CA GLY A 127 6.49 6.50 10.38
C GLY A 127 7.07 7.17 11.64
N THR A 128 6.24 7.39 12.66
CA THR A 128 6.61 8.00 13.95
C THR A 128 5.67 7.51 15.05
N ASP A 129 6.03 7.80 16.30
CA ASP A 129 5.21 7.55 17.50
C ASP A 129 4.05 8.54 17.69
N ARG A 130 3.93 9.55 16.82
CA ARG A 130 2.90 10.59 16.86
C ARG A 130 2.34 10.86 15.48
N PHE A 131 1.03 11.08 15.38
CA PHE A 131 0.42 11.54 14.14
C PHE A 131 0.64 13.05 13.97
N LYS A 132 1.75 13.42 13.33
CA LYS A 132 2.14 14.81 13.09
C LYS A 132 1.45 15.33 11.83
N ALA A 133 0.24 15.87 11.99
CA ALA A 133 -0.54 16.47 10.91
C ALA A 133 -1.36 17.66 11.44
N PRO A 134 -1.81 18.60 10.59
CA PRO A 134 -2.77 19.63 10.97
C PRO A 134 -4.05 19.00 11.55
N LYS A 135 -4.68 19.67 12.51
CA LYS A 135 -5.87 19.15 13.22
C LYS A 135 -7.01 18.77 12.25
N GLU A 136 -7.26 19.59 11.25
CA GLU A 136 -8.30 19.30 10.23
C GLU A 136 -8.00 18.03 9.44
N TYR A 137 -6.75 17.86 8.99
CA TYR A 137 -6.31 16.67 8.27
C TYR A 137 -6.46 15.42 9.14
N MET A 138 -5.99 15.51 10.38
CA MET A 138 -6.09 14.42 11.35
C MET A 138 -7.54 14.03 11.64
N TRP A 139 -8.43 15.01 11.80
CA TRP A 139 -9.85 14.75 12.03
C TRP A 139 -10.52 14.00 10.87
N LYS A 140 -10.23 14.39 9.62
CA LYS A 140 -10.70 13.68 8.43
C LYS A 140 -10.12 12.28 8.35
N ALA A 141 -8.80 12.12 8.60
CA ALA A 141 -8.12 10.82 8.64
C ALA A 141 -8.77 9.86 9.66
N VAL A 142 -9.04 10.33 10.88
CA VAL A 142 -9.73 9.55 11.92
C VAL A 142 -11.12 9.11 11.46
N LYS A 143 -11.89 9.98 10.79
CA LYS A 143 -13.19 9.59 10.21
C LYS A 143 -13.05 8.47 9.18
N CYS A 144 -12.02 8.51 8.35
CA CYS A 144 -11.74 7.45 7.37
C CYS A 144 -11.34 6.14 8.06
N LEU A 145 -10.44 6.20 9.03
CA LEU A 145 -10.00 5.03 9.79
C LEU A 145 -11.16 4.34 10.51
N ARG A 146 -12.10 5.10 11.10
CA ARG A 146 -13.32 4.55 11.73
C ARG A 146 -14.27 3.85 10.76
N ARG A 147 -14.11 4.07 9.47
CA ARG A 147 -14.88 3.40 8.41
C ARG A 147 -14.20 2.14 7.90
N MET A 148 -12.97 1.86 8.32
CA MET A 148 -12.26 0.65 7.93
C MET A 148 -12.85 -0.58 8.64
N ASN A 149 -12.90 -1.68 7.92
CA ASN A 149 -13.35 -2.97 8.45
C ASN A 149 -12.28 -3.61 9.32
N TYR A 150 -11.01 -3.35 9.00
CA TYR A 150 -9.86 -3.84 9.75
C TYR A 150 -8.70 -2.85 9.65
N VAL A 151 -8.08 -2.56 10.79
CA VAL A 151 -6.92 -1.67 10.87
C VAL A 151 -5.77 -2.45 11.50
N SER A 152 -4.68 -2.58 10.76
CA SER A 152 -3.44 -3.09 11.32
C SER A 152 -2.26 -2.19 11.00
N VAL A 153 -1.31 -2.18 11.91
CA VAL A 153 -0.11 -1.33 11.87
C VAL A 153 1.15 -2.16 12.06
N ARG A 154 2.24 -1.69 11.48
CA ARG A 154 3.53 -2.39 11.51
C ARG A 154 4.28 -2.22 12.83
N GLU A 155 4.08 -1.10 13.52
CA GLU A 155 4.79 -0.79 14.76
C GLU A 155 3.86 -0.87 15.98
N LYS A 156 4.29 -1.55 17.05
CA LYS A 156 3.53 -1.66 18.31
C LYS A 156 3.17 -0.29 18.91
N VAL A 157 4.04 0.71 18.76
CA VAL A 157 3.77 2.07 19.24
C VAL A 157 2.56 2.69 18.53
N ASN A 158 2.33 2.34 17.27
CA ASN A 158 1.20 2.85 16.51
C ASN A 158 -0.14 2.19 16.93
N VAL A 159 -0.14 0.97 17.49
CA VAL A 159 -1.34 0.39 18.11
C VAL A 159 -1.80 1.29 19.26
N ASN A 160 -0.89 1.59 20.20
CA ASN A 160 -1.20 2.47 21.32
C ASN A 160 -1.68 3.86 20.86
N MET A 161 -1.09 4.39 19.80
CA MET A 161 -1.51 5.66 19.22
C MET A 161 -2.92 5.58 18.64
N CYS A 162 -3.23 4.56 17.86
CA CYS A 162 -4.57 4.35 17.32
C CYS A 162 -5.61 4.26 18.44
N GLU A 163 -5.37 3.45 19.45
CA GLU A 163 -6.33 3.22 20.53
C GLU A 163 -6.47 4.42 21.45
N LYS A 164 -5.36 4.95 21.99
CA LYS A 164 -5.39 5.98 23.04
C LYS A 164 -5.62 7.38 22.49
N LEU A 165 -5.06 7.70 21.31
CA LEU A 165 -5.12 9.06 20.78
C LEU A 165 -6.20 9.23 19.72
N LEU A 166 -6.49 8.19 18.94
CA LEU A 166 -7.43 8.26 17.83
C LEU A 166 -8.77 7.55 18.12
N GLY A 167 -8.81 6.74 19.18
CA GLY A 167 -10.00 5.96 19.54
C GLY A 167 -10.35 4.91 18.49
N ILE A 168 -9.34 4.26 17.90
CA ILE A 168 -9.47 3.27 16.84
C ILE A 168 -8.78 1.99 17.26
N ARG A 169 -9.52 0.89 17.24
CA ARG A 169 -8.94 -0.44 17.45
C ARG A 169 -7.99 -0.76 16.30
N ALA A 170 -6.76 -1.13 16.62
CA ALA A 170 -5.75 -1.53 15.65
C ALA A 170 -4.98 -2.76 16.16
N GLU A 171 -4.49 -3.56 15.25
CA GLU A 171 -3.68 -4.74 15.55
C GLU A 171 -2.25 -4.57 15.03
N HIS A 172 -1.29 -5.10 15.79
CA HIS A 172 0.09 -5.18 15.34
C HIS A 172 0.27 -6.40 14.45
N VAL A 173 0.78 -6.20 13.25
CA VAL A 173 1.12 -7.28 12.31
C VAL A 173 2.52 -7.07 11.75
N LEU A 174 3.11 -8.15 11.27
CA LEU A 174 4.43 -8.13 10.65
C LEU A 174 4.37 -7.52 9.24
N ASP A 175 5.51 -7.02 8.78
CA ASP A 175 5.66 -6.58 7.39
C ASP A 175 5.35 -7.75 6.43
N PRO A 176 4.65 -7.52 5.30
CA PRO A 176 4.31 -8.56 4.33
C PRO A 176 5.49 -9.39 3.83
N VAL A 177 6.70 -8.86 3.82
CA VAL A 177 7.92 -9.62 3.45
C VAL A 177 8.06 -10.89 4.31
N LEU A 178 7.62 -10.84 5.56
CA LEU A 178 7.67 -11.98 6.49
C LEU A 178 6.52 -12.97 6.30
N LEU A 179 5.52 -12.67 5.46
CA LEU A 179 4.47 -13.61 5.08
C LEU A 179 4.88 -14.49 3.90
N CYS A 180 5.90 -14.07 3.17
CA CYS A 180 6.37 -14.79 2.02
C CYS A 180 7.07 -16.09 2.48
N GLU A 181 6.57 -17.22 2.02
CA GLU A 181 7.31 -18.47 2.14
C GLU A 181 8.66 -18.32 1.43
N SER A 182 9.66 -19.08 1.87
CA SER A 182 11.08 -18.93 1.50
C SER A 182 11.37 -18.81 -0.01
N ASN A 183 10.45 -19.24 -0.86
CA ASN A 183 10.65 -19.31 -2.31
C ASN A 183 10.09 -18.09 -3.07
N CYS A 184 9.12 -17.34 -2.54
CA CYS A 184 8.43 -16.32 -3.35
C CYS A 184 9.35 -15.16 -3.78
N LEU A 185 10.28 -14.72 -2.93
CA LEU A 185 11.28 -13.72 -3.29
C LEU A 185 12.50 -14.36 -4.00
N GLY A 186 12.79 -15.64 -3.72
CA GLY A 186 13.82 -16.40 -4.39
C GLY A 186 13.53 -16.61 -5.87
N ASP A 187 12.29 -16.88 -6.23
CA ASP A 187 11.87 -17.06 -7.61
C ASP A 187 12.14 -15.81 -8.43
N ILE A 188 11.80 -14.62 -7.90
CA ILE A 188 12.09 -13.34 -8.56
C ILE A 188 13.61 -13.08 -8.66
N ALA A 189 14.37 -13.42 -7.64
CA ALA A 189 15.82 -13.25 -7.67
C ALA A 189 16.47 -14.14 -8.73
N ASN A 190 15.91 -15.31 -8.97
CA ASN A 190 16.39 -16.26 -9.98
C ASN A 190 16.00 -15.89 -11.42
N GLU A 191 14.95 -15.07 -11.61
CA GLU A 191 14.57 -14.53 -12.92
C GLU A 191 15.57 -13.49 -13.44
N SER A 192 16.45 -12.97 -12.59
CA SER A 192 17.46 -12.00 -13.02
C SER A 192 18.73 -12.72 -13.50
N ASP A 193 19.08 -12.58 -14.78
CA ASP A 193 20.36 -13.03 -15.36
C ASP A 193 21.61 -12.33 -14.79
N ARG A 194 21.44 -11.42 -13.86
CA ARG A 194 22.54 -10.72 -13.20
C ARG A 194 22.95 -11.41 -11.91
N LYS A 195 24.07 -12.12 -11.94
CA LYS A 195 24.82 -12.52 -10.74
C LYS A 195 25.33 -11.26 -10.03
N VAL A 196 24.50 -10.62 -9.22
CA VAL A 196 24.95 -9.53 -8.35
C VAL A 196 25.63 -10.15 -7.15
N LYS A 197 26.95 -10.00 -7.03
CA LYS A 197 27.66 -10.25 -5.78
C LYS A 197 27.25 -9.15 -4.79
N LEU A 198 26.38 -9.49 -3.84
CA LEU A 198 26.09 -8.63 -2.69
C LEU A 198 27.32 -8.60 -1.78
N HIS A 199 28.06 -7.49 -1.79
CA HIS A 199 28.98 -7.16 -0.73
C HIS A 199 28.17 -6.60 0.44
N CYS A 200 27.85 -7.44 1.44
CA CYS A 200 27.44 -6.99 2.75
C CYS A 200 28.68 -6.46 3.48
N SER A 201 28.90 -5.15 3.49
CA SER A 201 29.78 -4.54 4.49
C SER A 201 28.99 -4.40 5.79
N LEU A 202 29.28 -5.29 6.72
CA LEU A 202 28.90 -5.11 8.12
C LEU A 202 29.73 -3.94 8.65
N TYR A 203 29.09 -2.84 8.95
CA TYR A 203 29.68 -1.80 9.80
C TYR A 203 29.73 -2.35 11.22
N THR A 204 30.93 -2.72 11.65
CA THR A 204 31.29 -2.92 13.06
C THR A 204 31.45 -1.57 13.74
#